data_99b5b31a7321c9597c3454ae2e5af1f5
#
_entry.id   99b5b31a7321c9597c3454ae2e5af1f5
#
_cell.length_a   1.000
_cell.length_b   1.000
_cell.length_c   1.000
_cell.angle_alpha   90.00
_cell.angle_beta   90.00
_cell.angle_gamma   90.00
#
_symmetry.space_group_name_H-M   'P 1'
#
loop_
_entity.id
_entity.type
_entity.pdbx_description
1 polymer ?
#
loop_
_entity_poly.entity_id
_entity_poly.type
_entity_poly.pdbx_seq_one_letter_code
_entity_poly.pdbx_strand_id
1 'polypeptide(L)'
;MFYWAGMYYSQMTQGMKYTELRPTICINIVDFILFPGEEDFHNVGVVMNKKSKHIISENMQLHFLEIPKVIREWQEDRMDPWEDILARWLLLFPAYEDEKLTTILEGIAMEKDPVLKKAIEDWERLSSDKDFLRLYEAREKAIKDRISEIETAEEKAAEKAAKEAAKEARIATKIEMIHNLINVGVPIEKIAEATELSVKEVNKILQNK
;
A
#
# COMPACT_ATOMS: atom_id res chain seq x y z
N MET A 1 -9.99 5.81 -3.50
CA MET A 1 -10.85 7.04 -3.50
C MET A 1 -10.77 7.85 -4.79
N PHE A 2 -9.60 8.06 -5.40
CA PHE A 2 -9.47 8.84 -6.65
C PHE A 2 -10.35 8.33 -7.79
N TYR A 3 -10.26 7.04 -8.12
CA TYR A 3 -11.08 6.42 -9.17
C TYR A 3 -12.58 6.46 -8.85
N TRP A 4 -12.95 6.23 -7.58
CA TRP A 4 -14.32 6.36 -7.13
C TRP A 4 -14.87 7.76 -7.40
N ALA A 5 -14.13 8.80 -6.99
CA ALA A 5 -14.56 10.20 -7.19
C ALA A 5 -14.76 10.52 -8.66
N GLY A 6 -13.86 10.07 -9.53
CA GLY A 6 -13.99 10.21 -10.97
C GLY A 6 -15.25 9.54 -11.55
N MET A 7 -15.51 8.30 -11.17
CA MET A 7 -16.70 7.55 -11.60
C MET A 7 -17.99 8.18 -11.06
N TYR A 8 -18.01 8.61 -9.80
CA TYR A 8 -19.18 9.26 -9.21
C TYR A 8 -19.48 10.58 -9.87
N TYR A 9 -18.47 11.44 -10.07
CA TYR A 9 -18.59 12.72 -10.75
C TYR A 9 -19.02 12.57 -12.22
N SER A 10 -18.52 11.58 -12.94
CA SER A 10 -18.82 11.37 -14.36
C SER A 10 -20.30 11.02 -14.64
N GLN A 11 -21.06 10.67 -13.62
CA GLN A 11 -22.49 10.43 -13.75
C GLN A 11 -23.27 11.75 -13.96
N MET A 12 -22.72 12.88 -13.49
CA MET A 12 -23.41 14.16 -13.56
C MET A 12 -23.44 14.72 -14.98
N THR A 13 -24.62 14.99 -15.47
CA THR A 13 -24.87 15.69 -16.74
C THR A 13 -25.63 16.97 -16.49
N GLN A 14 -25.60 17.90 -17.47
CA GLN A 14 -26.31 19.18 -17.37
C GLN A 14 -27.83 18.97 -17.16
N GLY A 15 -28.37 19.54 -16.09
CA GLY A 15 -29.79 19.43 -15.73
C GLY A 15 -30.15 18.24 -14.87
N MET A 16 -29.24 17.30 -14.59
CA MET A 16 -29.44 16.17 -13.71
C MET A 16 -29.49 16.60 -12.24
N LYS A 17 -30.37 15.99 -11.44
CA LYS A 17 -30.45 16.25 -10.00
C LYS A 17 -29.49 15.35 -9.23
N TYR A 18 -28.95 15.83 -8.10
CA TYR A 18 -28.07 15.00 -7.22
C TYR A 18 -28.76 13.74 -6.69
N THR A 19 -30.08 13.74 -6.57
CA THR A 19 -30.88 12.58 -6.14
C THR A 19 -30.94 11.47 -7.18
N GLU A 20 -30.51 11.72 -8.41
CA GLU A 20 -30.47 10.74 -9.51
C GLU A 20 -29.11 10.01 -9.58
N LEU A 21 -28.11 10.46 -8.79
CA LEU A 21 -26.82 9.78 -8.70
C LEU A 21 -26.96 8.40 -8.11
N ARG A 22 -26.34 7.43 -8.77
CA ARG A 22 -26.30 6.03 -8.33
C ARG A 22 -25.11 5.76 -7.44
N PRO A 23 -25.20 4.78 -6.52
CA PRO A 23 -24.05 4.33 -5.78
C PRO A 23 -22.89 3.94 -6.70
N THR A 24 -21.68 4.27 -6.29
CA THR A 24 -20.46 3.88 -6.98
C THR A 24 -19.68 2.93 -6.06
N ILE A 25 -19.41 1.74 -6.58
CA ILE A 25 -18.75 0.66 -5.86
C ILE A 25 -17.35 0.49 -6.46
N CYS A 26 -16.30 0.60 -5.62
CA CYS A 26 -14.95 0.22 -5.99
C CYS A 26 -14.60 -1.14 -5.38
N ILE A 27 -14.26 -2.10 -6.22
CA ILE A 27 -13.81 -3.43 -5.80
C ILE A 27 -12.29 -3.49 -5.99
N ASN A 28 -11.58 -3.74 -4.89
CA ASN A 28 -10.13 -3.90 -4.86
C ASN A 28 -9.82 -5.35 -4.52
N ILE A 29 -9.26 -6.08 -5.47
CA ILE A 29 -8.76 -7.44 -5.26
C ILE A 29 -7.27 -7.29 -4.99
N VAL A 30 -6.80 -7.81 -3.85
CA VAL A 30 -5.41 -7.67 -3.40
C VAL A 30 -4.83 -9.04 -3.05
N ASP A 31 -3.56 -9.24 -3.39
CA ASP A 31 -2.79 -10.45 -3.14
C ASP A 31 -1.94 -10.39 -1.86
N PHE A 32 -2.28 -9.46 -0.99
CA PHE A 32 -1.64 -9.26 0.31
C PHE A 32 -2.68 -9.01 1.40
N ILE A 33 -2.28 -9.16 2.68
CA ILE A 33 -3.16 -8.89 3.82
C ILE A 33 -3.14 -7.39 4.10
N LEU A 34 -4.25 -6.71 3.83
CA LEU A 34 -4.45 -5.28 4.07
C LEU A 34 -5.00 -5.00 5.48
N PHE A 35 -5.88 -5.87 5.98
CA PHE A 35 -6.52 -5.75 7.29
C PHE A 35 -6.14 -6.93 8.20
N PRO A 36 -4.96 -6.90 8.86
CA PRO A 36 -4.48 -8.04 9.65
C PRO A 36 -5.32 -8.32 10.92
N GLY A 37 -6.12 -7.34 11.35
CA GLY A 37 -7.02 -7.49 12.50
C GLY A 37 -8.40 -8.05 12.19
N GLU A 38 -8.74 -8.22 10.90
CA GLU A 38 -10.02 -8.75 10.44
C GLU A 38 -9.79 -10.17 9.89
N GLU A 39 -10.66 -11.11 10.27
CA GLU A 39 -10.57 -12.50 9.77
C GLU A 39 -11.18 -12.63 8.37
N ASP A 40 -12.28 -11.93 8.11
CA ASP A 40 -12.98 -12.00 6.84
C ASP A 40 -12.10 -11.54 5.67
N PHE A 41 -12.17 -12.27 4.57
CA PHE A 41 -11.49 -11.91 3.33
C PHE A 41 -12.17 -10.76 2.58
N HIS A 42 -13.45 -10.48 2.86
CA HIS A 42 -14.25 -9.45 2.23
C HIS A 42 -14.58 -8.31 3.20
N ASN A 43 -13.86 -7.22 3.08
CA ASN A 43 -14.05 -6.03 3.91
C ASN A 43 -14.74 -4.92 3.11
N VAL A 44 -15.75 -4.28 3.71
CA VAL A 44 -16.54 -3.21 3.07
C VAL A 44 -16.39 -1.91 3.83
N GLY A 45 -15.81 -0.90 3.18
CA GLY A 45 -15.71 0.46 3.69
C GLY A 45 -16.89 1.32 3.23
N VAL A 46 -17.51 2.05 4.16
CA VAL A 46 -18.62 2.99 3.91
C VAL A 46 -18.38 4.33 4.60
N VAL A 47 -19.11 5.38 4.18
CA VAL A 47 -19.05 6.70 4.81
C VAL A 47 -19.93 6.73 6.04
N MET A 48 -19.33 6.93 7.24
CA MET A 48 -20.06 6.92 8.50
C MET A 48 -19.67 8.09 9.42
N ASN A 49 -20.57 8.45 10.34
CA ASN A 49 -20.28 9.36 11.44
C ASN A 49 -19.33 8.67 12.45
N LYS A 50 -18.19 9.29 12.72
CA LYS A 50 -17.14 8.71 13.58
C LYS A 50 -17.61 8.44 15.00
N LYS A 51 -18.49 9.31 15.58
CA LYS A 51 -18.98 9.19 16.95
C LYS A 51 -20.15 8.23 17.06
N SER A 52 -21.21 8.46 16.28
CA SER A 52 -22.47 7.70 16.37
C SER A 52 -22.44 6.37 15.59
N LYS A 53 -21.41 6.15 14.74
CA LYS A 53 -21.31 4.98 13.85
C LYS A 53 -22.49 4.86 12.87
N HIS A 54 -23.27 5.93 12.70
CA HIS A 54 -24.36 5.97 11.74
C HIS A 54 -23.80 6.11 10.31
N ILE A 55 -24.29 5.31 9.38
CA ILE A 55 -23.95 5.42 7.95
C ILE A 55 -24.58 6.69 7.40
N ILE A 56 -23.74 7.59 6.87
CA ILE A 56 -24.18 8.86 6.29
C ILE A 56 -24.64 8.68 4.86
N SER A 57 -23.96 7.82 4.11
CA SER A 57 -24.27 7.58 2.71
C SER A 57 -23.77 6.20 2.28
N GLU A 58 -24.62 5.49 1.54
CA GLU A 58 -24.27 4.23 0.86
C GLU A 58 -23.84 4.46 -0.60
N ASN A 59 -23.78 5.70 -1.04
CA ASN A 59 -23.38 6.02 -2.42
C ASN A 59 -21.89 5.75 -2.66
N MET A 60 -21.09 5.60 -1.59
CA MET A 60 -19.69 5.23 -1.66
C MET A 60 -19.48 3.91 -0.93
N GLN A 61 -19.05 2.90 -1.68
CA GLN A 61 -18.65 1.61 -1.12
C GLN A 61 -17.27 1.24 -1.67
N LEU A 62 -16.39 0.83 -0.75
CA LEU A 62 -15.04 0.35 -1.05
C LEU A 62 -14.96 -1.10 -0.59
N HIS A 63 -14.97 -2.03 -1.53
CA HIS A 63 -14.79 -3.45 -1.26
C HIS A 63 -13.32 -3.82 -1.39
N PHE A 64 -12.81 -4.55 -0.41
CA PHE A 64 -11.47 -5.12 -0.40
C PHE A 64 -11.59 -6.63 -0.27
N LEU A 65 -11.04 -7.34 -1.25
CA LEU A 65 -11.08 -8.79 -1.35
C LEU A 65 -9.63 -9.28 -1.26
N GLU A 66 -9.30 -9.95 -0.13
CA GLU A 66 -7.93 -10.33 0.21
C GLU A 66 -7.68 -11.80 -0.17
N ILE A 67 -7.06 -12.06 -1.30
CA ILE A 67 -6.80 -13.42 -1.82
C ILE A 67 -6.07 -14.33 -0.80
N PRO A 68 -5.04 -13.85 -0.04
CA PRO A 68 -4.37 -14.74 0.92
C PRO A 68 -5.29 -15.28 2.03
N LYS A 69 -6.33 -14.52 2.40
CA LYS A 69 -7.32 -14.99 3.38
C LYS A 69 -8.25 -16.05 2.79
N VAL A 70 -8.71 -15.86 1.53
CA VAL A 70 -9.53 -16.86 0.82
C VAL A 70 -8.77 -18.18 0.67
N ILE A 71 -7.50 -18.13 0.28
CA ILE A 71 -6.63 -19.32 0.18
C ILE A 71 -6.55 -20.04 1.52
N ARG A 72 -6.34 -19.29 2.61
CA ARG A 72 -6.25 -19.85 3.96
C ARG A 72 -7.56 -20.54 4.37
N GLU A 73 -8.71 -19.90 4.15
CA GLU A 73 -10.02 -20.48 4.48
C GLU A 73 -10.31 -21.75 3.69
N TRP A 74 -9.93 -21.77 2.41
CA TRP A 74 -10.02 -22.97 1.58
C TRP A 74 -9.10 -24.10 2.07
N GLN A 75 -7.84 -23.78 2.37
CA GLN A 75 -6.86 -24.78 2.87
C GLN A 75 -7.22 -25.35 4.23
N GLU A 76 -7.94 -24.60 5.06
CA GLU A 76 -8.43 -25.00 6.37
C GLU A 76 -9.84 -25.64 6.33
N ASP A 77 -10.34 -25.97 5.15
CA ASP A 77 -11.67 -26.57 4.92
C ASP A 77 -12.84 -25.73 5.54
N ARG A 78 -12.65 -24.40 5.68
CA ARG A 78 -13.69 -23.48 6.20
C ARG A 78 -14.56 -22.89 5.11
N MET A 79 -14.20 -23.06 3.86
CA MET A 79 -14.91 -22.52 2.71
C MET A 79 -14.91 -23.54 1.58
N ASP A 80 -16.08 -23.72 0.94
CA ASP A 80 -16.29 -24.62 -0.19
C ASP A 80 -16.56 -23.82 -1.48
N PRO A 81 -15.67 -23.89 -2.49
CA PRO A 81 -15.86 -23.21 -3.77
C PRO A 81 -17.12 -23.65 -4.53
N TRP A 82 -17.68 -24.82 -4.21
CA TRP A 82 -18.93 -25.28 -4.80
C TRP A 82 -20.12 -24.44 -4.35
N GLU A 83 -20.10 -23.93 -3.14
CA GLU A 83 -21.21 -23.19 -2.54
C GLU A 83 -20.97 -21.68 -2.54
N ASP A 84 -19.74 -21.21 -2.27
CA ASP A 84 -19.42 -19.79 -2.25
C ASP A 84 -18.95 -19.29 -3.64
N ILE A 85 -19.84 -18.54 -4.30
CA ILE A 85 -19.57 -18.00 -5.64
C ILE A 85 -18.43 -16.98 -5.61
N LEU A 86 -18.38 -16.08 -4.61
CA LEU A 86 -17.35 -15.05 -4.54
C LEU A 86 -15.98 -15.68 -4.30
N ALA A 87 -15.88 -16.58 -3.35
CA ALA A 87 -14.65 -17.30 -3.06
C ALA A 87 -14.18 -18.12 -4.27
N ARG A 88 -15.09 -18.80 -4.99
CA ARG A 88 -14.80 -19.50 -6.25
C ARG A 88 -14.09 -18.62 -7.27
N TRP A 89 -14.62 -17.41 -7.50
CA TRP A 89 -14.04 -16.47 -8.44
C TRP A 89 -12.69 -15.90 -7.97
N LEU A 90 -12.52 -15.69 -6.67
CA LEU A 90 -11.25 -15.25 -6.10
C LEU A 90 -10.18 -16.35 -6.16
N LEU A 91 -10.57 -17.60 -5.97
CA LEU A 91 -9.67 -18.74 -6.05
C LEU A 91 -9.20 -19.05 -7.48
N LEU A 92 -9.86 -18.50 -8.50
CA LEU A 92 -9.39 -18.61 -9.88
C LEU A 92 -8.01 -17.94 -10.08
N PHE A 93 -7.71 -16.88 -9.32
CA PHE A 93 -6.42 -16.19 -9.45
C PHE A 93 -5.22 -17.05 -9.04
N PRO A 94 -5.22 -17.76 -7.89
CA PRO A 94 -4.13 -18.64 -7.49
C PRO A 94 -4.21 -20.06 -8.08
N ALA A 95 -5.28 -20.42 -8.79
CA ALA A 95 -5.52 -21.79 -9.25
C ALA A 95 -4.39 -22.35 -10.14
N TYR A 96 -3.71 -21.49 -10.90
CA TYR A 96 -2.60 -21.93 -11.78
C TYR A 96 -1.38 -22.47 -11.02
N GLU A 97 -1.28 -22.18 -9.71
CA GLU A 97 -0.21 -22.67 -8.83
C GLU A 97 -0.62 -23.93 -8.03
N ASP A 98 -1.90 -24.31 -8.09
CA ASP A 98 -2.46 -25.42 -7.29
C ASP A 98 -3.32 -26.36 -8.16
N GLU A 99 -2.75 -27.53 -8.51
CA GLU A 99 -3.40 -28.53 -9.36
C GLU A 99 -4.71 -29.06 -8.76
N LYS A 100 -4.79 -29.20 -7.44
CA LYS A 100 -6.00 -29.65 -6.73
C LYS A 100 -7.11 -28.60 -6.90
N LEU A 101 -6.78 -27.34 -6.70
CA LEU A 101 -7.70 -26.22 -6.86
C LEU A 101 -8.18 -26.07 -8.31
N THR A 102 -7.26 -26.18 -9.27
CA THR A 102 -7.57 -26.17 -10.71
C THR A 102 -8.61 -27.27 -11.04
N THR A 103 -8.35 -28.50 -10.62
CA THR A 103 -9.28 -29.63 -10.86
C THR A 103 -10.67 -29.38 -10.28
N ILE A 104 -10.76 -28.79 -9.07
CA ILE A 104 -12.04 -28.47 -8.44
C ILE A 104 -12.78 -27.40 -9.25
N LEU A 105 -12.10 -26.32 -9.64
CA LEU A 105 -12.72 -25.22 -10.38
C LEU A 105 -13.17 -25.65 -11.78
N GLU A 106 -12.41 -26.50 -12.47
CA GLU A 106 -12.80 -27.11 -13.73
C GLU A 106 -14.04 -27.98 -13.57
N GLY A 107 -14.12 -28.79 -12.51
CA GLY A 107 -15.31 -29.57 -12.16
C GLY A 107 -16.54 -28.69 -11.99
N ILE A 108 -16.42 -27.60 -11.22
CA ILE A 108 -17.52 -26.64 -11.02
C ILE A 108 -17.91 -25.96 -12.33
N ALA A 109 -16.93 -25.60 -13.15
CA ALA A 109 -17.14 -24.97 -14.45
C ALA A 109 -17.94 -25.87 -15.41
N MET A 110 -17.67 -27.17 -15.38
CA MET A 110 -18.36 -28.15 -16.22
C MET A 110 -19.78 -28.46 -15.76
N GLU A 111 -19.99 -28.54 -14.44
CA GLU A 111 -21.26 -29.05 -13.88
C GLU A 111 -22.25 -27.94 -13.50
N LYS A 112 -21.74 -26.78 -13.00
CA LYS A 112 -22.58 -25.79 -12.31
C LYS A 112 -22.45 -24.37 -12.85
N ASP A 113 -21.28 -23.95 -13.38
CA ASP A 113 -21.00 -22.56 -13.68
C ASP A 113 -20.45 -22.34 -15.10
N PRO A 114 -21.33 -22.15 -16.09
CA PRO A 114 -20.91 -21.93 -17.48
C PRO A 114 -20.15 -20.60 -17.69
N VAL A 115 -20.31 -19.63 -16.77
CA VAL A 115 -19.58 -18.35 -16.83
C VAL A 115 -18.14 -18.56 -16.37
N LEU A 116 -17.92 -19.34 -15.31
CA LEU A 116 -16.59 -19.77 -14.88
C LEU A 116 -15.88 -20.56 -15.97
N LYS A 117 -16.60 -21.50 -16.64
CA LYS A 117 -16.06 -22.26 -17.78
C LYS A 117 -15.52 -21.34 -18.87
N LYS A 118 -16.33 -20.37 -19.28
CA LYS A 118 -15.92 -19.39 -20.28
C LYS A 118 -14.72 -18.57 -19.83
N ALA A 119 -14.65 -18.19 -18.55
CA ALA A 119 -13.51 -17.45 -18.00
C ALA A 119 -12.22 -18.26 -18.04
N ILE A 120 -12.27 -19.56 -17.72
CA ILE A 120 -11.12 -20.48 -17.80
C ILE A 120 -10.66 -20.61 -19.27
N GLU A 121 -11.59 -20.87 -20.19
CA GLU A 121 -11.30 -20.97 -21.64
C GLU A 121 -10.67 -19.66 -22.19
N ASP A 122 -11.21 -18.50 -21.82
CA ASP A 122 -10.67 -17.20 -22.21
C ASP A 122 -9.28 -16.94 -21.61
N TRP A 123 -9.04 -17.39 -20.37
CA TRP A 123 -7.74 -17.31 -19.70
C TRP A 123 -6.68 -18.15 -20.42
N GLU A 124 -7.00 -19.41 -20.74
CA GLU A 124 -6.12 -20.30 -21.49
C GLU A 124 -5.77 -19.74 -22.87
N ARG A 125 -6.76 -19.20 -23.57
CA ARG A 125 -6.58 -18.56 -24.87
C ARG A 125 -5.64 -17.35 -24.77
N LEU A 126 -5.85 -16.47 -23.80
CA LEU A 126 -5.01 -15.28 -23.58
C LEU A 126 -3.59 -15.65 -23.14
N SER A 127 -3.45 -16.66 -22.30
CA SER A 127 -2.14 -17.18 -21.86
C SER A 127 -1.33 -17.81 -22.99
N SER A 128 -1.99 -18.26 -24.07
CA SER A 128 -1.37 -18.83 -25.26
C SER A 128 -1.02 -17.76 -26.32
N ASP A 129 -1.55 -16.53 -26.17
CA ASP A 129 -1.33 -15.44 -27.11
C ASP A 129 0.03 -14.76 -26.86
N LYS A 130 0.97 -14.92 -27.79
CA LYS A 130 2.33 -14.38 -27.68
C LYS A 130 2.37 -12.84 -27.63
N ASP A 131 1.46 -12.17 -28.28
CA ASP A 131 1.43 -10.70 -28.30
C ASP A 131 0.85 -10.17 -26.98
N PHE A 132 -0.15 -10.87 -26.42
CA PHE A 132 -0.66 -10.58 -25.07
C PHE A 132 0.41 -10.79 -24.01
N LEU A 133 1.15 -11.91 -24.04
CA LEU A 133 2.24 -12.19 -23.11
C LEU A 133 3.34 -11.11 -23.17
N ARG A 134 3.74 -10.68 -24.36
CA ARG A 134 4.73 -9.59 -24.51
C ARG A 134 4.25 -8.27 -23.92
N LEU A 135 2.98 -7.93 -24.11
CA LEU A 135 2.40 -6.71 -23.50
C LEU A 135 2.32 -6.81 -21.99
N TYR A 136 1.98 -8.00 -21.48
CA TYR A 136 1.95 -8.26 -20.04
C TYR A 136 3.34 -8.14 -19.42
N GLU A 137 4.35 -8.81 -19.98
CA GLU A 137 5.74 -8.74 -19.55
C GLU A 137 6.29 -7.30 -19.56
N ALA A 138 5.98 -6.54 -20.62
CA ALA A 138 6.38 -5.15 -20.72
C ALA A 138 5.77 -4.28 -19.61
N ARG A 139 4.48 -4.50 -19.27
CA ARG A 139 3.81 -3.80 -18.16
C ARG A 139 4.39 -4.21 -16.80
N GLU A 140 4.59 -5.50 -16.58
CA GLU A 140 5.17 -6.01 -15.35
C GLU A 140 6.58 -5.43 -15.12
N LYS A 141 7.39 -5.40 -16.18
CA LYS A 141 8.70 -4.75 -16.12
C LYS A 141 8.60 -3.27 -15.77
N ALA A 142 7.71 -2.52 -16.42
CA ALA A 142 7.53 -1.10 -16.13
C ALA A 142 7.10 -0.83 -14.68
N ILE A 143 6.28 -1.71 -14.10
CA ILE A 143 5.87 -1.62 -12.68
C ILE A 143 7.06 -1.90 -11.77
N LYS A 144 7.82 -2.98 -12.03
CA LYS A 144 9.02 -3.34 -11.25
C LYS A 144 10.08 -2.23 -11.31
N ASP A 145 10.33 -1.68 -12.50
CA ASP A 145 11.26 -0.56 -12.69
C ASP A 145 10.82 0.65 -11.86
N ARG A 146 9.51 0.96 -11.85
CA ARG A 146 8.95 2.07 -11.06
C ARG A 146 9.08 1.87 -9.55
N ILE A 147 8.82 0.65 -9.06
CA ILE A 147 8.99 0.31 -7.65
C ILE A 147 10.46 0.48 -7.25
N SER A 148 11.38 -0.06 -8.03
CA SER A 148 12.82 0.05 -7.78
C SER A 148 13.32 1.51 -7.77
N GLU A 149 12.78 2.37 -8.65
CA GLU A 149 13.08 3.80 -8.64
C GLU A 149 12.64 4.47 -7.33
N ILE A 150 11.43 4.12 -6.84
CA ILE A 150 10.88 4.67 -5.59
C ILE A 150 11.73 4.23 -4.40
N GLU A 151 12.01 2.92 -4.28
CA GLU A 151 12.85 2.36 -3.21
C GLU A 151 14.24 3.02 -3.18
N THR A 152 14.87 3.15 -4.36
CA THR A 152 16.17 3.83 -4.47
C THR A 152 16.10 5.30 -4.05
N ALA A 153 15.00 6.01 -4.36
CA ALA A 153 14.81 7.39 -3.97
C ALA A 153 14.59 7.53 -2.44
N GLU A 154 13.84 6.61 -1.85
CA GLU A 154 13.60 6.54 -0.40
C GLU A 154 14.89 6.25 0.37
N GLU A 155 15.69 5.27 -0.08
CA GLU A 155 17.00 4.96 0.52
C GLU A 155 17.94 6.17 0.50
N LYS A 156 18.05 6.85 -0.64
CA LYS A 156 18.87 8.06 -0.77
C LYS A 156 18.38 9.20 0.12
N ALA A 157 17.07 9.38 0.24
CA ALA A 157 16.49 10.38 1.12
C ALA A 157 16.75 10.05 2.60
N ALA A 158 16.60 8.78 3.00
CA ALA A 158 16.92 8.32 4.35
C ALA A 158 18.41 8.48 4.69
N GLU A 159 19.32 8.13 3.76
CA GLU A 159 20.76 8.30 3.94
C GLU A 159 21.12 9.78 4.11
N LYS A 160 20.54 10.66 3.30
CA LYS A 160 20.75 12.11 3.40
C LYS A 160 20.25 12.65 4.74
N ALA A 161 19.05 12.28 5.15
CA ALA A 161 18.49 12.69 6.45
C ALA A 161 19.34 12.19 7.62
N ALA A 162 19.83 10.96 7.58
CA ALA A 162 20.71 10.40 8.60
C ALA A 162 22.06 11.17 8.68
N LYS A 163 22.64 11.52 7.54
CA LYS A 163 23.87 12.33 7.48
C LYS A 163 23.67 13.74 8.04
N GLU A 164 22.54 14.38 7.75
CA GLU A 164 22.20 15.70 8.28
C GLU A 164 21.96 15.64 9.79
N ALA A 165 21.18 14.68 10.27
CA ALA A 165 20.95 14.47 11.70
C ALA A 165 22.26 14.18 12.47
N ALA A 166 23.16 13.38 11.90
CA ALA A 166 24.47 13.12 12.50
C ALA A 166 25.34 14.38 12.57
N LYS A 167 25.30 15.28 11.58
CA LYS A 167 25.98 16.57 11.62
C LYS A 167 25.41 17.48 12.70
N GLU A 168 24.11 17.59 12.78
CA GLU A 168 23.41 18.39 13.79
C GLU A 168 23.73 17.89 15.21
N ALA A 169 23.67 16.58 15.43
CA ALA A 169 24.03 15.97 16.71
C ALA A 169 25.49 16.27 17.11
N ARG A 170 26.44 16.19 16.17
CA ARG A 170 27.86 16.56 16.42
C ARG A 170 28.01 18.01 16.79
N ILE A 171 27.29 18.91 16.12
CA ILE A 171 27.32 20.35 16.43
C ILE A 171 26.72 20.58 17.83
N ALA A 172 25.60 19.98 18.15
CA ALA A 172 24.97 20.09 19.47
C ALA A 172 25.89 19.59 20.59
N THR A 173 26.54 18.43 20.41
CA THR A 173 27.53 17.90 21.36
C THR A 173 28.71 18.85 21.54
N LYS A 174 29.23 19.43 20.44
CA LYS A 174 30.33 20.42 20.53
C LYS A 174 29.92 21.68 21.30
N ILE A 175 28.69 22.17 21.07
CA ILE A 175 28.14 23.34 21.78
C ILE A 175 28.01 23.04 23.29
N GLU A 176 27.47 21.89 23.64
CA GLU A 176 27.31 21.44 25.02
C GLU A 176 28.69 21.31 25.70
N MET A 177 29.69 20.73 25.03
CA MET A 177 31.05 20.60 25.51
C MET A 177 31.67 21.98 25.77
N ILE A 178 31.50 22.97 24.87
CA ILE A 178 31.97 24.33 25.02
C ILE A 178 31.38 24.97 26.29
N HIS A 179 30.08 24.87 26.49
CA HIS A 179 29.41 25.42 27.67
C HIS A 179 29.89 24.75 28.97
N ASN A 180 30.07 23.44 28.98
CA ASN A 180 30.55 22.69 30.13
C ASN A 180 32.00 23.10 30.49
N LEU A 181 32.89 23.24 29.52
CA LEU A 181 34.28 23.63 29.73
C LEU A 181 34.41 25.08 30.23
N ILE A 182 33.61 26.01 29.73
CA ILE A 182 33.53 27.38 30.23
C ILE A 182 33.07 27.40 31.68
N ASN A 183 32.03 26.66 32.04
CA ASN A 183 31.47 26.60 33.38
C ASN A 183 32.47 26.10 34.43
N VAL A 184 33.41 25.23 34.03
CA VAL A 184 34.49 24.76 34.91
C VAL A 184 35.74 25.62 34.85
N GLY A 185 35.71 26.77 34.14
CA GLY A 185 36.79 27.77 34.12
C GLY A 185 37.95 27.48 33.20
N VAL A 186 37.76 26.67 32.14
CA VAL A 186 38.82 26.41 31.15
C VAL A 186 38.99 27.64 30.24
N PRO A 187 40.24 28.11 29.98
CA PRO A 187 40.52 29.24 29.08
C PRO A 187 39.99 28.99 27.67
N ILE A 188 39.47 30.04 27.01
CA ILE A 188 38.84 29.95 25.68
C ILE A 188 39.81 29.41 24.62
N GLU A 189 41.07 29.71 24.71
CA GLU A 189 42.13 29.22 23.80
C GLU A 189 42.23 27.69 23.85
N LYS A 190 42.17 27.10 25.04
CA LYS A 190 42.18 25.64 25.25
C LYS A 190 40.89 24.97 24.81
N ILE A 191 39.76 25.66 24.95
CA ILE A 191 38.46 25.16 24.43
C ILE A 191 38.46 25.15 22.91
N ALA A 192 38.99 26.18 22.28
CA ALA A 192 39.17 26.28 20.83
C ALA A 192 40.02 25.12 20.28
N GLU A 193 41.13 24.80 20.95
CA GLU A 193 42.03 23.70 20.61
C GLU A 193 41.30 22.34 20.78
N ALA A 194 40.61 22.11 21.91
CA ALA A 194 39.92 20.86 22.20
C ALA A 194 38.70 20.58 21.28
N THR A 195 38.09 21.64 20.76
CA THR A 195 36.89 21.53 19.89
C THR A 195 37.20 21.66 18.39
N GLU A 196 38.49 21.91 18.05
CA GLU A 196 38.93 22.16 16.67
C GLU A 196 38.21 23.35 16.02
N LEU A 197 37.87 24.38 16.83
CA LEU A 197 37.20 25.60 16.39
C LEU A 197 38.16 26.79 16.60
N SER A 198 37.96 27.87 15.85
CA SER A 198 38.64 29.11 16.10
C SER A 198 38.10 29.81 17.36
N VAL A 199 38.91 30.60 18.06
CA VAL A 199 38.48 31.42 19.21
C VAL A 199 37.26 32.31 18.87
N LYS A 200 37.20 32.81 17.61
CA LYS A 200 36.04 33.59 17.12
C LYS A 200 34.75 32.79 17.06
N GLU A 201 34.81 31.51 16.63
CA GLU A 201 33.63 30.60 16.57
C GLU A 201 33.15 30.22 17.96
N VAL A 202 34.07 29.93 18.89
CA VAL A 202 33.74 29.66 20.29
C VAL A 202 33.03 30.87 20.92
N ASN A 203 33.55 32.08 20.73
CA ASN A 203 32.89 33.30 21.23
C ASN A 203 31.50 33.52 20.60
N LYS A 204 31.34 33.24 19.31
CA LYS A 204 30.03 33.36 18.64
C LYS A 204 28.98 32.37 19.21
N ILE A 205 29.42 31.14 19.52
CA ILE A 205 28.53 30.12 20.16
C ILE A 205 28.08 30.58 21.54
N LEU A 206 28.98 31.17 22.32
CA LEU A 206 28.68 31.67 23.67
C LEU A 206 27.77 32.92 23.69
N GLN A 207 27.75 33.71 22.61
CA GLN A 207 26.91 34.91 22.46
C GLN A 207 25.48 34.57 21.97
N ASN A 208 25.27 33.44 21.32
CA ASN A 208 23.95 32.99 20.82
C ASN A 208 23.22 32.16 21.90
N LYS A 209 22.90 32.83 23.00
CA LYS A 209 22.13 32.25 24.12
C LYS A 209 20.63 32.49 23.93
#